data_f9dc75569bb62491c304223d1bd0ca2d
#
_entry.id   f9dc75569bb62491c304223d1bd0ca2d
#
_cell.length_a   1.000
_cell.length_b   1.000
_cell.length_c   1.000
_cell.angle_alpha   90.00
_cell.angle_beta   90.00
_cell.angle_gamma   90.00
#
_symmetry.space_group_name_H-M   'P 1'
#
loop_
_entity.id
_entity.type
_entity.pdbx_description
1 polymer ?
#
loop_
_entity_poly.entity_id
_entity_poly.type
_entity_poly.pdbx_seq_one_letter_code
_entity_poly.pdbx_strand_id
1 'polypeptide(L)'
;MKTFQYAMRFLLRARSYTLINLLGLAFSLACCIVLLRYIHREYTVDVHCVDRNEVYAVRVDMEGNSYWGAYSVYQDSILIAPELIDVTCRFTPLDNDYLISDGHRYPCAALATDSTFFRLFSFRTVQGEQDLNDPSSVILTEGYAYRLFGKENPIGKTIRYSNGKDFVVKGVIAKPENKAWLNFDLLLPDTPSNHWERMPLELYRFVAGADMDQINRIGSYPRRVNPHWPDDTRMYTFSLVPLKECYWSGLKTTEEGHIYVWGDRAQLRIFISLCVLLLLTGILNFINLYLI
;
A
#
# COMPACT_ATOMS: atom_id res chain seq x y z
N MET A 1 -50.71 -12.83 -15.66
CA MET A 1 -50.40 -12.56 -17.11
C MET A 1 -51.05 -11.28 -17.62
N LYS A 2 -52.31 -10.95 -17.35
CA LYS A 2 -52.98 -9.75 -17.88
C LYS A 2 -52.33 -8.43 -17.42
N THR A 3 -51.91 -8.31 -16.15
CA THR A 3 -51.26 -7.12 -15.59
C THR A 3 -49.92 -6.79 -16.29
N PHE A 4 -49.10 -7.78 -16.59
CA PHE A 4 -47.83 -7.61 -17.32
C PHE A 4 -48.08 -7.13 -18.78
N GLN A 5 -49.10 -7.64 -19.44
CA GLN A 5 -49.46 -7.21 -20.81
C GLN A 5 -49.98 -5.77 -20.81
N TYR A 6 -50.72 -5.35 -19.81
CA TYR A 6 -51.18 -3.96 -19.66
C TYR A 6 -50.02 -3.00 -19.42
N ALA A 7 -49.10 -3.34 -18.50
CA ALA A 7 -47.89 -2.56 -18.22
C ALA A 7 -47.02 -2.41 -19.48
N MET A 8 -46.83 -3.49 -20.23
CA MET A 8 -46.04 -3.47 -21.46
C MET A 8 -46.67 -2.59 -22.55
N ARG A 9 -48.00 -2.67 -22.72
CA ARG A 9 -48.73 -1.79 -23.69
C ARG A 9 -48.64 -0.32 -23.29
N PHE A 10 -48.67 -0.01 -22.00
CA PHE A 10 -48.57 1.35 -21.47
C PHE A 10 -47.18 1.93 -21.71
N LEU A 11 -46.13 1.20 -21.36
CA LEU A 11 -44.72 1.56 -21.63
C LEU A 11 -44.42 1.77 -23.11
N LEU A 12 -45.05 0.98 -23.98
CA LEU A 12 -44.94 1.11 -25.44
C LEU A 12 -45.69 2.34 -26.04
N ARG A 13 -46.65 2.89 -25.30
CA ARG A 13 -47.41 4.07 -25.72
C ARG A 13 -46.64 5.38 -25.46
N ALA A 14 -45.81 5.43 -24.39
CA ALA A 14 -44.95 6.55 -24.05
C ALA A 14 -43.45 6.23 -24.31
N ARG A 15 -43.15 5.73 -25.52
CA ARG A 15 -41.83 5.16 -25.87
C ARG A 15 -40.64 6.05 -25.52
N SER A 16 -40.70 7.33 -25.91
CA SER A 16 -39.56 8.25 -25.68
C SER A 16 -39.33 8.53 -24.19
N TYR A 17 -40.40 8.71 -23.45
CA TYR A 17 -40.32 8.94 -22.00
C TYR A 17 -39.77 7.71 -21.24
N THR A 18 -40.31 6.52 -21.56
CA THR A 18 -39.86 5.25 -21.01
C THR A 18 -38.39 4.99 -21.33
N LEU A 19 -37.98 5.25 -22.58
CA LEU A 19 -36.61 5.04 -23.02
C LEU A 19 -35.63 5.98 -22.25
N ILE A 20 -35.97 7.28 -22.14
CA ILE A 20 -35.15 8.25 -21.44
C ILE A 20 -34.97 7.86 -19.96
N ASN A 21 -36.06 7.49 -19.26
CA ASN A 21 -36.01 7.09 -17.89
C ASN A 21 -35.23 5.77 -17.68
N LEU A 22 -35.39 4.79 -18.58
CA LEU A 22 -34.66 3.53 -18.54
C LEU A 22 -33.17 3.75 -18.76
N LEU A 23 -32.80 4.59 -19.73
CA LEU A 23 -31.39 4.95 -19.96
C LEU A 23 -30.80 5.71 -18.78
N GLY A 24 -31.55 6.66 -18.19
CA GLY A 24 -31.12 7.39 -16.99
C GLY A 24 -30.92 6.48 -15.81
N LEU A 25 -31.82 5.52 -15.59
CA LEU A 25 -31.67 4.52 -14.52
C LEU A 25 -30.45 3.62 -14.76
N ALA A 26 -30.30 3.10 -15.98
CA ALA A 26 -29.16 2.24 -16.34
C ALA A 26 -27.83 2.97 -16.17
N PHE A 27 -27.75 4.23 -16.60
CA PHE A 27 -26.55 5.06 -16.45
C PHE A 27 -26.25 5.35 -14.96
N SER A 28 -27.24 5.72 -14.16
CA SER A 28 -27.07 5.93 -12.71
C SER A 28 -26.51 4.67 -12.01
N LEU A 29 -27.09 3.51 -12.29
CA LEU A 29 -26.64 2.24 -11.71
C LEU A 29 -25.22 1.88 -12.14
N ALA A 30 -24.89 2.05 -13.42
CA ALA A 30 -23.55 1.79 -13.93
C ALA A 30 -22.50 2.68 -13.23
N CYS A 31 -22.79 3.98 -13.09
CA CYS A 31 -21.92 4.90 -12.38
C CYS A 31 -21.78 4.52 -10.88
N CYS A 32 -22.87 4.14 -10.23
CA CYS A 32 -22.85 3.68 -8.84
C CYS A 32 -21.97 2.43 -8.68
N ILE A 33 -22.07 1.44 -9.57
CA ILE A 33 -21.23 0.23 -9.50
C ILE A 33 -19.76 0.58 -9.62
N VAL A 34 -19.39 1.47 -10.54
CA VAL A 34 -17.98 1.90 -10.70
C VAL A 34 -17.49 2.64 -9.46
N LEU A 35 -18.28 3.57 -8.91
CA LEU A 35 -17.93 4.31 -7.70
C LEU A 35 -17.84 3.40 -6.48
N LEU A 36 -18.78 2.49 -6.28
CA LEU A 36 -18.75 1.52 -5.19
C LEU A 36 -17.53 0.61 -5.26
N ARG A 37 -17.14 0.17 -6.47
CA ARG A 37 -15.91 -0.60 -6.67
C ARG A 37 -14.66 0.22 -6.31
N TYR A 38 -14.62 1.49 -6.70
CA TYR A 38 -13.52 2.39 -6.31
C TYR A 38 -13.47 2.56 -4.80
N ILE A 39 -14.60 2.92 -4.16
CA ILE A 39 -14.70 3.10 -2.70
C ILE A 39 -14.27 1.81 -1.97
N HIS A 40 -14.73 0.65 -2.41
CA HIS A 40 -14.33 -0.63 -1.84
C HIS A 40 -12.82 -0.84 -1.90
N ARG A 41 -12.19 -0.54 -3.03
CA ARG A 41 -10.72 -0.65 -3.18
C ARG A 41 -9.95 0.30 -2.26
N GLU A 42 -10.49 1.48 -1.98
CA GLU A 42 -9.90 2.44 -1.02
C GLU A 42 -9.96 1.93 0.43
N TYR A 43 -11.02 1.21 0.81
CA TYR A 43 -11.15 0.64 2.15
C TYR A 43 -10.44 -0.71 2.34
N THR A 44 -10.08 -1.38 1.25
CA THR A 44 -9.42 -2.68 1.27
C THR A 44 -7.92 -2.60 0.98
N VAL A 45 -7.29 -1.47 1.33
CA VAL A 45 -5.84 -1.31 1.23
C VAL A 45 -5.16 -2.25 2.22
N ASP A 46 -4.04 -2.87 1.79
CA ASP A 46 -3.19 -3.76 2.59
C ASP A 46 -3.90 -4.98 3.21
N VAL A 47 -5.00 -5.48 2.61
CA VAL A 47 -5.66 -6.70 3.09
C VAL A 47 -4.81 -7.96 2.93
N HIS A 48 -3.74 -7.90 2.16
CA HIS A 48 -2.75 -8.96 2.04
C HIS A 48 -1.75 -8.98 3.21
N CYS A 49 -1.78 -7.97 4.08
CA CYS A 49 -1.02 -7.97 5.33
C CYS A 49 -1.71 -8.86 6.37
N VAL A 50 -0.95 -9.81 6.90
CA VAL A 50 -1.41 -10.72 7.94
C VAL A 50 -1.59 -9.96 9.25
N ASP A 51 -2.76 -10.08 9.87
CA ASP A 51 -3.10 -9.39 11.12
C ASP A 51 -2.89 -7.87 11.05
N ARG A 52 -3.25 -7.26 9.92
CA ARG A 52 -2.99 -5.83 9.63
C ARG A 52 -3.47 -4.85 10.71
N ASN A 53 -4.42 -5.26 11.57
CA ASN A 53 -4.91 -4.42 12.66
C ASN A 53 -3.90 -4.31 13.81
N GLU A 54 -3.00 -5.27 13.92
CA GLU A 54 -1.95 -5.37 14.92
C GLU A 54 -0.58 -4.87 14.38
N VAL A 55 -0.55 -4.40 13.11
CA VAL A 55 0.66 -3.90 12.46
C VAL A 55 0.69 -2.39 12.49
N TYR A 56 1.83 -1.84 12.92
CA TYR A 56 2.07 -0.40 13.08
C TYR A 56 3.38 0.00 12.42
N ALA A 57 3.39 1.19 11.81
CA ALA A 57 4.58 1.84 11.30
C ALA A 57 5.09 2.89 12.29
N VAL A 58 6.38 3.10 12.32
CA VAL A 58 7.01 4.14 13.14
C VAL A 58 6.96 5.48 12.41
N ARG A 59 6.30 6.46 13.01
CA ARG A 59 6.36 7.86 12.61
C ARG A 59 7.27 8.62 13.57
N VAL A 60 8.21 9.34 13.01
CA VAL A 60 9.12 10.22 13.74
C VAL A 60 8.77 11.67 13.41
N ASP A 61 8.55 12.48 14.44
CA ASP A 61 8.30 13.91 14.31
C ASP A 61 9.55 14.65 14.80
N MET A 62 10.15 15.46 13.93
CA MET A 62 11.38 16.21 14.19
C MET A 62 11.31 17.59 13.51
N GLU A 63 11.58 18.64 14.25
CA GLU A 63 11.64 20.02 13.73
C GLU A 63 10.40 20.47 12.95
N GLY A 64 9.21 20.02 13.40
CA GLY A 64 7.94 20.34 12.75
C GLY A 64 7.61 19.53 11.50
N ASN A 65 8.48 18.59 11.12
CA ASN A 65 8.25 17.64 10.04
C ASN A 65 7.99 16.24 10.58
N SER A 66 7.23 15.47 9.83
CA SER A 66 6.94 14.06 10.15
C SER A 66 7.51 13.16 9.07
N TYR A 67 8.12 12.07 9.49
CA TYR A 67 8.76 11.09 8.62
C TYR A 67 8.37 9.68 9.01
N TRP A 68 8.37 8.76 8.06
CA TRP A 68 8.43 7.34 8.36
C TRP A 68 9.86 6.99 8.75
N GLY A 69 10.03 6.20 9.79
CA GLY A 69 11.37 5.88 10.32
C GLY A 69 11.46 4.49 10.92
N ALA A 70 12.64 4.18 11.41
CA ALA A 70 12.94 2.98 12.15
C ALA A 70 13.29 3.35 13.59
N TYR A 71 12.62 2.73 14.54
CA TYR A 71 12.88 2.96 15.96
C TYR A 71 14.30 2.53 16.36
N SER A 72 14.79 1.45 15.77
CA SER A 72 16.13 0.92 16.02
C SER A 72 17.27 1.88 15.66
N VAL A 73 17.01 2.88 14.83
CA VAL A 73 18.02 3.89 14.46
C VAL A 73 18.23 4.91 15.57
N TYR A 74 17.21 5.15 16.40
CA TYR A 74 17.27 6.06 17.52
C TYR A 74 17.61 5.27 18.79
N GLN A 75 18.88 5.06 19.04
CA GLN A 75 19.46 4.08 19.98
C GLN A 75 19.07 4.23 21.45
N ASP A 76 18.24 5.16 21.83
CA ASP A 76 17.88 5.37 23.23
C ASP A 76 16.66 4.56 23.64
N SER A 77 16.99 3.42 24.22
CA SER A 77 16.15 2.63 25.11
C SER A 77 14.86 2.06 24.50
N ILE A 78 14.76 0.85 24.64
CA ILE A 78 13.62 -0.07 24.71
C ILE A 78 12.37 0.64 25.27
N LEU A 79 11.74 1.46 24.44
CA LEU A 79 10.46 2.08 24.77
C LEU A 79 9.30 1.14 24.50
N ILE A 80 9.56 0.11 23.69
CA ILE A 80 8.63 -0.96 23.39
C ILE A 80 9.16 -2.21 24.03
N ALA A 81 8.41 -2.77 24.97
CA ALA A 81 8.76 -4.04 25.60
C ALA A 81 8.87 -5.14 24.53
N PRO A 82 10.02 -5.81 24.37
CA PRO A 82 10.21 -6.79 23.29
C PRO A 82 9.19 -7.93 23.32
N GLU A 83 8.68 -8.27 24.50
CA GLU A 83 7.64 -9.29 24.71
C GLU A 83 6.29 -8.94 24.10
N LEU A 84 6.04 -7.67 23.78
CA LEU A 84 4.84 -7.21 23.11
C LEU A 84 4.94 -7.27 21.57
N ILE A 85 6.14 -7.54 21.03
CA ILE A 85 6.39 -7.58 19.60
C ILE A 85 6.45 -9.03 19.13
N ASP A 86 5.56 -9.39 18.21
CA ASP A 86 5.58 -10.70 17.54
C ASP A 86 6.51 -10.69 16.30
N VAL A 87 6.43 -9.66 15.47
CA VAL A 87 7.27 -9.50 14.28
C VAL A 87 7.77 -8.08 14.16
N THR A 88 9.07 -7.94 13.96
CA THR A 88 9.69 -6.71 13.48
C THR A 88 10.08 -6.92 12.03
N CYS A 89 9.59 -6.07 11.14
CA CYS A 89 9.97 -6.05 9.74
C CYS A 89 10.65 -4.73 9.43
N ARG A 90 11.90 -4.82 9.00
CA ARG A 90 12.67 -3.66 8.55
C ARG A 90 12.77 -3.67 7.04
N PHE A 91 12.58 -2.52 6.43
CA PHE A 91 12.81 -2.35 5.00
C PHE A 91 13.32 -0.96 4.67
N THR A 92 14.13 -0.89 3.62
CA THR A 92 14.71 0.34 3.11
C THR A 92 14.15 0.62 1.72
N PRO A 93 13.40 1.70 1.52
CA PRO A 93 12.95 2.12 0.20
C PRO A 93 14.12 2.58 -0.66
N LEU A 94 14.20 2.08 -1.89
CA LEU A 94 15.24 2.38 -2.87
C LEU A 94 14.57 2.97 -4.12
N ASP A 95 14.20 4.24 -4.01
CA ASP A 95 13.54 4.97 -5.10
C ASP A 95 14.53 5.54 -6.10
N ASN A 96 14.03 5.78 -7.33
CA ASN A 96 14.79 6.37 -8.42
C ASN A 96 16.02 5.56 -8.86
N ASP A 97 15.99 4.26 -8.61
CA ASP A 97 17.04 3.35 -9.02
C ASP A 97 16.68 2.64 -10.34
N TYR A 98 17.62 1.88 -10.86
CA TYR A 98 17.43 1.12 -12.09
C TYR A 98 18.17 -0.22 -12.05
N LEU A 99 17.66 -1.16 -12.83
CA LEU A 99 18.36 -2.39 -13.17
C LEU A 99 18.98 -2.27 -14.55
N ILE A 100 20.07 -2.99 -14.75
CA ILE A 100 20.68 -3.19 -16.06
C ILE A 100 20.48 -4.66 -16.46
N SER A 101 19.80 -4.88 -17.58
CA SER A 101 19.63 -6.18 -18.21
C SER A 101 19.88 -6.03 -19.70
N ASP A 102 20.69 -6.90 -20.30
CA ASP A 102 21.07 -6.88 -21.71
C ASP A 102 21.54 -5.48 -22.21
N GLY A 103 22.28 -4.77 -21.34
CA GLY A 103 22.80 -3.44 -21.65
C GLY A 103 21.80 -2.29 -21.58
N HIS A 104 20.53 -2.56 -21.28
CA HIS A 104 19.48 -1.56 -21.14
C HIS A 104 19.21 -1.23 -19.66
N ARG A 105 18.85 0.04 -19.38
CA ARG A 105 18.48 0.49 -18.05
C ARG A 105 16.95 0.44 -17.91
N TYR A 106 16.49 -0.19 -16.84
CA TYR A 106 15.08 -0.31 -16.49
C TYR A 106 14.85 0.37 -15.16
N PRO A 107 14.16 1.54 -15.11
CA PRO A 107 13.79 2.19 -13.85
C PRO A 107 12.97 1.25 -12.98
N CYS A 108 13.25 1.23 -11.68
CA CYS A 108 12.57 0.37 -10.73
C CYS A 108 12.34 1.06 -9.40
N ALA A 109 11.29 0.65 -8.72
CA ALA A 109 11.05 0.89 -7.31
C ALA A 109 11.44 -0.38 -6.54
N ALA A 110 12.50 -0.32 -5.73
CA ALA A 110 13.00 -1.46 -4.99
C ALA A 110 12.80 -1.28 -3.48
N LEU A 111 12.56 -2.38 -2.77
CA LEU A 111 12.64 -2.44 -1.32
C LEU A 111 13.75 -3.39 -0.92
N ALA A 112 14.70 -2.92 -0.10
CA ALA A 112 15.63 -3.81 0.57
C ALA A 112 15.00 -4.26 1.89
N THR A 113 14.90 -5.56 2.11
CA THR A 113 14.25 -6.16 3.28
C THR A 113 14.77 -7.57 3.55
N ASP A 114 14.31 -8.17 4.61
CA ASP A 114 14.63 -9.56 4.97
C ASP A 114 13.39 -10.47 4.86
N SER A 115 13.56 -11.74 5.24
CA SER A 115 12.48 -12.73 5.18
C SER A 115 11.30 -12.44 6.11
N THR A 116 11.44 -11.51 7.08
CA THR A 116 10.34 -11.12 7.97
C THR A 116 9.26 -10.37 7.21
N PHE A 117 9.58 -9.76 6.08
CA PHE A 117 8.63 -9.12 5.19
C PHE A 117 7.48 -10.07 4.78
N PHE A 118 7.82 -11.32 4.46
CA PHE A 118 6.83 -12.33 4.08
C PHE A 118 6.04 -12.90 5.28
N ARG A 119 6.47 -12.62 6.51
CA ARG A 119 5.68 -12.92 7.71
C ARG A 119 4.58 -11.88 7.95
N LEU A 120 4.76 -10.66 7.45
CA LEU A 120 3.77 -9.58 7.52
C LEU A 120 2.89 -9.55 6.28
N PHE A 121 3.46 -9.70 5.09
CA PHE A 121 2.76 -9.56 3.82
C PHE A 121 2.69 -10.89 3.07
N SER A 122 1.47 -11.33 2.79
CA SER A 122 1.23 -12.55 2.02
C SER A 122 1.18 -12.23 0.53
N PHE A 123 2.14 -12.79 -0.23
CA PHE A 123 2.18 -12.69 -1.69
C PHE A 123 2.04 -14.08 -2.31
N ARG A 124 1.29 -14.16 -3.39
CA ARG A 124 1.24 -15.39 -4.18
C ARG A 124 2.53 -15.56 -4.98
N THR A 125 3.26 -16.64 -4.75
CA THR A 125 4.40 -17.02 -5.58
C THR A 125 3.91 -17.45 -6.97
N VAL A 126 4.46 -16.83 -8.01
CA VAL A 126 4.19 -17.18 -9.41
C VAL A 126 5.21 -18.21 -9.90
N GLN A 127 6.50 -17.97 -9.58
CA GLN A 127 7.61 -18.85 -9.93
C GLN A 127 8.70 -18.75 -8.86
N GLY A 128 9.50 -19.81 -8.69
CA GLY A 128 10.63 -19.84 -7.75
C GLY A 128 10.23 -19.79 -6.29
N GLU A 129 11.02 -19.12 -5.46
CA GLU A 129 10.90 -19.11 -4.01
C GLU A 129 10.91 -17.68 -3.46
N GLN A 130 10.26 -17.45 -2.31
CA GLN A 130 10.28 -16.19 -1.57
C GLN A 130 11.42 -16.21 -0.54
N ASP A 131 12.67 -16.30 -1.01
CA ASP A 131 13.86 -16.36 -0.16
C ASP A 131 14.77 -15.14 -0.39
N LEU A 132 15.00 -14.38 0.67
CA LEU A 132 15.89 -13.22 0.73
C LEU A 132 17.10 -13.46 1.66
N ASN A 133 17.37 -14.72 2.07
CA ASN A 133 18.51 -15.02 2.94
C ASN A 133 19.84 -15.02 2.16
N ASP A 134 19.81 -15.30 0.86
CA ASP A 134 20.99 -15.20 -0.01
C ASP A 134 21.23 -13.72 -0.37
N PRO A 135 22.39 -13.11 0.02
CA PRO A 135 22.70 -11.70 -0.29
C PRO A 135 22.69 -11.34 -1.77
N SER A 136 22.78 -12.33 -2.66
CA SER A 136 22.74 -12.17 -4.10
C SER A 136 21.37 -12.43 -4.73
N SER A 137 20.34 -12.68 -3.90
CA SER A 137 19.00 -12.96 -4.39
C SER A 137 18.23 -11.69 -4.76
N VAL A 138 17.27 -11.83 -5.68
CA VAL A 138 16.25 -10.81 -5.95
C VAL A 138 14.92 -11.49 -6.21
N ILE A 139 13.86 -10.89 -5.70
CA ILE A 139 12.48 -11.30 -5.97
C ILE A 139 11.82 -10.21 -6.80
N LEU A 140 11.26 -10.56 -7.94
CA LEU A 140 10.60 -9.64 -8.85
C LEU A 140 9.08 -9.73 -8.72
N THR A 141 8.39 -8.62 -8.96
CA THR A 141 6.96 -8.71 -9.25
C THR A 141 6.72 -9.26 -10.65
N GLU A 142 5.59 -9.94 -10.87
CA GLU A 142 5.25 -10.58 -12.16
C GLU A 142 5.29 -9.57 -13.32
N GLY A 143 4.72 -8.37 -13.12
CA GLY A 143 4.72 -7.34 -14.15
C GLY A 143 6.11 -6.84 -14.48
N TYR A 144 6.99 -6.72 -13.48
CA TYR A 144 8.36 -6.28 -13.69
C TYR A 144 9.24 -7.38 -14.32
N ALA A 145 9.07 -8.64 -13.91
CA ALA A 145 9.71 -9.79 -14.55
C ALA A 145 9.33 -9.88 -16.04
N TYR A 146 8.05 -9.67 -16.37
CA TYR A 146 7.60 -9.63 -17.77
C TYR A 146 8.24 -8.46 -18.55
N ARG A 147 8.40 -7.30 -17.92
CA ARG A 147 9.04 -6.12 -18.52
C ARG A 147 10.51 -6.38 -18.86
N LEU A 148 11.24 -7.14 -18.00
CA LEU A 148 12.65 -7.44 -18.19
C LEU A 148 12.89 -8.59 -19.19
N PHE A 149 12.09 -9.64 -19.09
CA PHE A 149 12.37 -10.94 -19.75
C PHE A 149 11.25 -11.40 -20.71
N GLY A 150 10.17 -10.64 -20.84
CA GLY A 150 9.03 -11.01 -21.65
C GLY A 150 8.40 -12.32 -21.19
N LYS A 151 8.36 -13.32 -22.05
CA LYS A 151 7.80 -14.66 -21.75
C LYS A 151 8.85 -15.67 -21.31
N GLU A 152 10.12 -15.29 -21.25
CA GLU A 152 11.19 -16.18 -20.83
C GLU A 152 11.13 -16.44 -19.32
N ASN A 153 11.61 -17.62 -18.90
CA ASN A 153 11.72 -17.93 -17.48
C ASN A 153 12.77 -17.01 -16.82
N PRO A 154 12.38 -16.17 -15.84
CA PRO A 154 13.30 -15.27 -15.18
C PRO A 154 14.18 -15.94 -14.12
N ILE A 155 13.77 -17.11 -13.60
CA ILE A 155 14.47 -17.77 -12.48
C ILE A 155 15.88 -18.17 -12.88
N GLY A 156 16.85 -17.81 -12.03
CA GLY A 156 18.28 -18.05 -12.24
C GLY A 156 18.97 -17.03 -13.14
N LYS A 157 18.25 -16.10 -13.77
CA LYS A 157 18.86 -15.02 -14.54
C LYS A 157 19.52 -14.00 -13.61
N THR A 158 20.64 -13.45 -14.08
CA THR A 158 21.38 -12.41 -13.36
C THR A 158 20.97 -11.03 -13.88
N ILE A 159 20.76 -10.11 -12.97
CA ILE A 159 20.50 -8.70 -13.23
C ILE A 159 21.49 -7.85 -12.44
N ARG A 160 21.90 -6.72 -13.00
CA ARG A 160 22.79 -5.77 -12.32
C ARG A 160 22.00 -4.60 -11.77
N TYR A 161 22.18 -4.31 -10.49
CA TYR A 161 21.56 -3.14 -9.84
C TYR A 161 22.40 -1.88 -10.06
N SER A 162 21.80 -0.71 -9.90
CA SER A 162 22.43 0.61 -10.11
C SER A 162 23.73 0.82 -9.34
N ASN A 163 23.88 0.19 -8.17
CA ASN A 163 25.11 0.21 -7.36
C ASN A 163 26.25 -0.69 -7.90
N GLY A 164 26.04 -1.35 -9.05
CA GLY A 164 27.01 -2.23 -9.68
C GLY A 164 27.02 -3.68 -9.18
N LYS A 165 26.18 -4.03 -8.18
CA LYS A 165 26.04 -5.41 -7.69
C LYS A 165 25.18 -6.24 -8.63
N ASP A 166 25.51 -7.52 -8.75
CA ASP A 166 24.76 -8.50 -9.51
C ASP A 166 23.87 -9.32 -8.56
N PHE A 167 22.61 -9.52 -8.96
CA PHE A 167 21.62 -10.30 -8.24
C PHE A 167 21.02 -11.38 -9.13
N VAL A 168 20.72 -12.53 -8.55
CA VAL A 168 20.10 -13.67 -9.23
C VAL A 168 18.63 -13.74 -8.89
N VAL A 169 17.77 -13.82 -9.89
CA VAL A 169 16.33 -13.95 -9.71
C VAL A 169 16.02 -15.29 -9.07
N LYS A 170 15.55 -15.28 -7.81
CA LYS A 170 15.14 -16.46 -7.05
C LYS A 170 13.63 -16.67 -7.08
N GLY A 171 12.85 -15.61 -7.19
CA GLY A 171 11.42 -15.70 -7.15
C GLY A 171 10.70 -14.61 -7.94
N VAL A 172 9.46 -14.94 -8.31
CA VAL A 172 8.50 -14.00 -8.90
C VAL A 172 7.22 -14.07 -8.10
N ILE A 173 6.74 -12.91 -7.66
CA ILE A 173 5.52 -12.75 -6.87
C ILE A 173 4.46 -11.95 -7.63
N ALA A 174 3.20 -12.30 -7.45
CA ALA A 174 2.10 -11.49 -7.96
C ALA A 174 1.89 -10.26 -7.07
N LYS A 175 1.65 -9.09 -7.67
CA LYS A 175 1.16 -7.93 -6.91
C LYS A 175 -0.22 -8.25 -6.33
N PRO A 176 -0.56 -7.70 -5.13
CA PRO A 176 -1.89 -7.87 -4.57
C PRO A 176 -2.96 -7.31 -5.53
N GLU A 177 -4.14 -7.94 -5.57
CA GLU A 177 -5.26 -7.43 -6.36
C GLU A 177 -5.80 -6.10 -5.81
N ASN A 178 -5.76 -5.95 -4.49
CA ASN A 178 -6.13 -4.73 -3.79
C ASN A 178 -4.99 -3.72 -3.78
N LYS A 179 -5.31 -2.48 -3.49
CA LYS A 179 -4.29 -1.45 -3.27
C LYS A 179 -3.40 -1.81 -2.09
N ALA A 180 -2.15 -1.40 -2.16
CA ALA A 180 -1.20 -1.48 -1.06
C ALA A 180 -0.60 -0.10 -0.81
N TRP A 181 -0.26 0.19 0.44
CA TRP A 181 0.49 1.37 0.81
C TRP A 181 1.89 1.35 0.19
N LEU A 182 2.53 0.17 0.16
CA LEU A 182 3.82 -0.05 -0.49
C LEU A 182 3.63 -0.56 -1.91
N ASN A 183 4.19 0.16 -2.87
CA ASN A 183 4.22 -0.24 -4.28
C ASN A 183 5.67 -0.37 -4.73
N PHE A 184 6.09 -1.57 -5.05
CA PHE A 184 7.45 -1.87 -5.47
C PHE A 184 7.46 -2.79 -6.69
N ASP A 185 8.60 -2.84 -7.37
CA ASP A 185 8.84 -3.70 -8.52
C ASP A 185 9.67 -4.94 -8.16
N LEU A 186 10.53 -4.80 -7.14
CA LEU A 186 11.41 -5.88 -6.70
C LEU A 186 11.78 -5.75 -5.22
N LEU A 187 12.17 -6.89 -4.65
CA LEU A 187 12.72 -6.99 -3.31
C LEU A 187 14.19 -7.43 -3.37
N LEU A 188 15.03 -6.74 -2.62
CA LEU A 188 16.45 -7.02 -2.45
C LEU A 188 16.72 -7.40 -1.00
N PRO A 189 17.71 -8.26 -0.71
CA PRO A 189 18.06 -8.61 0.65
C PRO A 189 18.72 -7.44 1.38
N ASP A 190 18.23 -7.14 2.59
CA ASP A 190 18.87 -6.23 3.53
C ASP A 190 19.77 -7.04 4.48
N THR A 191 21.00 -7.27 4.08
CA THR A 191 22.01 -8.03 4.82
C THR A 191 23.20 -7.14 5.13
N PRO A 192 24.06 -7.51 6.10
CA PRO A 192 25.28 -6.75 6.39
C PRO A 192 26.22 -6.56 5.20
N SER A 193 26.18 -7.47 4.23
CA SER A 193 26.95 -7.36 2.97
C SER A 193 26.29 -6.43 1.93
N ASN A 194 25.00 -6.11 2.11
CA ASN A 194 24.24 -5.23 1.26
C ASN A 194 23.78 -4.02 2.08
N HIS A 195 24.73 -3.21 2.55
CA HIS A 195 24.41 -2.00 3.28
C HIS A 195 23.83 -0.94 2.32
N TRP A 196 22.63 -0.46 2.65
CA TRP A 196 21.92 0.56 1.89
C TRP A 196 22.07 1.91 2.59
N GLU A 197 22.57 2.92 1.89
CA GLU A 197 22.83 4.27 2.41
C GLU A 197 21.55 5.11 2.57
N ARG A 198 20.43 4.48 2.94
CA ARG A 198 19.14 5.15 3.12
C ARG A 198 18.53 4.81 4.47
N MET A 199 17.67 5.70 4.94
CA MET A 199 16.97 5.48 6.21
C MET A 199 15.98 4.32 6.07
N PRO A 200 16.10 3.28 6.90
CA PRO A 200 15.14 2.20 6.94
C PRO A 200 13.83 2.63 7.58
N LEU A 201 12.77 1.91 7.25
CA LEU A 201 11.52 1.91 7.99
C LEU A 201 11.36 0.62 8.78
N GLU A 202 10.56 0.71 9.84
CA GLU A 202 10.17 -0.47 10.62
C GLU A 202 8.66 -0.56 10.75
N LEU A 203 8.16 -1.79 10.54
CA LEU A 203 6.82 -2.20 10.88
C LEU A 203 6.89 -3.19 12.03
N TYR A 204 6.04 -3.01 13.01
CA TYR A 204 5.89 -3.90 14.14
C TYR A 204 4.52 -4.55 14.13
N ARG A 205 4.47 -5.88 14.22
CA ARG A 205 3.24 -6.57 14.58
C ARG A 205 3.29 -6.84 16.07
N PHE A 206 2.30 -6.32 16.78
CA PHE A 206 2.18 -6.50 18.23
C PHE A 206 1.35 -7.73 18.56
N VAL A 207 1.57 -8.30 19.74
CA VAL A 207 0.67 -9.29 20.30
C VAL A 207 -0.69 -8.68 20.57
N ALA A 208 -1.74 -9.49 20.44
CA ALA A 208 -3.11 -9.02 20.68
C ALA A 208 -3.26 -8.46 22.11
N GLY A 209 -3.87 -7.28 22.23
CA GLY A 209 -4.10 -6.63 23.52
C GLY A 209 -2.97 -5.75 24.04
N ALA A 210 -1.93 -5.48 23.26
CA ALA A 210 -0.90 -4.49 23.62
C ALA A 210 -1.52 -3.09 23.80
N ASP A 211 -1.15 -2.38 24.87
CA ASP A 211 -1.62 -1.01 25.13
C ASP A 211 -0.87 0.00 24.26
N MET A 212 -1.38 0.21 23.07
CA MET A 212 -0.79 1.12 22.09
C MET A 212 -0.86 2.59 22.53
N ASP A 213 -1.83 2.96 23.34
CA ASP A 213 -1.95 4.33 23.85
C ASP A 213 -0.87 4.61 24.89
N GLN A 214 -0.51 3.63 25.72
CA GLN A 214 0.59 3.74 26.64
C GLN A 214 1.93 3.88 25.89
N ILE A 215 2.17 3.07 24.87
CA ILE A 215 3.39 3.10 24.07
C ILE A 215 3.52 4.46 23.37
N ASN A 216 2.45 4.97 22.77
CA ASN A 216 2.45 6.27 22.11
C ASN A 216 2.64 7.43 23.10
N ARG A 217 2.08 7.36 24.31
CA ARG A 217 2.34 8.37 25.35
C ARG A 217 3.83 8.43 25.71
N ILE A 218 4.50 7.29 25.85
CA ILE A 218 5.93 7.24 26.11
C ILE A 218 6.72 7.85 24.94
N GLY A 219 6.31 7.55 23.68
CA GLY A 219 6.92 8.08 22.47
C GLY A 219 6.79 9.59 22.31
N SER A 220 5.75 10.20 22.90
CA SER A 220 5.49 11.64 22.79
C SER A 220 6.49 12.53 23.55
N TYR A 221 7.30 11.97 24.44
CA TYR A 221 8.33 12.74 25.15
C TYR A 221 9.50 13.05 24.20
N PRO A 222 9.88 14.34 24.06
CA PRO A 222 10.98 14.73 23.18
C PRO A 222 12.33 14.18 23.63
N ARG A 223 13.13 13.68 22.68
CA ARG A 223 14.46 13.13 22.88
C ARG A 223 15.44 13.76 21.91
N ARG A 224 16.72 13.78 22.29
CA ARG A 224 17.79 14.22 21.38
C ARG A 224 18.02 13.18 20.28
N VAL A 225 18.22 13.65 19.05
CA VAL A 225 18.52 12.79 17.89
C VAL A 225 19.83 12.03 18.09
N ASN A 226 20.85 12.73 18.60
CA ASN A 226 22.11 12.11 18.95
C ASN A 226 22.56 12.58 20.34
N PRO A 227 22.35 11.76 21.38
CA PRO A 227 22.73 12.12 22.75
C PRO A 227 24.26 12.21 22.94
N HIS A 228 25.07 11.58 22.09
CA HIS A 228 26.54 11.59 22.15
C HIS A 228 27.17 12.80 21.48
N TRP A 229 26.41 13.61 20.72
CA TRP A 229 26.89 14.84 20.09
C TRP A 229 26.34 16.05 20.83
N PRO A 230 27.16 16.70 21.67
CA PRO A 230 26.68 17.81 22.53
C PRO A 230 26.14 18.99 21.73
N ASP A 231 26.63 19.21 20.52
CA ASP A 231 26.22 20.31 19.64
C ASP A 231 24.94 19.98 18.84
N ASP A 232 24.48 18.74 18.80
CA ASP A 232 23.22 18.36 18.15
C ASP A 232 22.04 18.63 19.10
N THR A 233 21.39 19.77 18.87
CA THR A 233 20.22 20.21 19.66
C THR A 233 18.90 19.70 19.13
N ARG A 234 18.88 18.93 18.02
CA ARG A 234 17.66 18.43 17.41
C ARG A 234 16.95 17.47 18.34
N MET A 235 15.64 17.63 18.42
CA MET A 235 14.77 16.81 19.21
C MET A 235 13.80 16.06 18.33
N TYR A 236 13.46 14.84 18.70
CA TYR A 236 12.44 14.05 18.01
C TYR A 236 11.43 13.47 19.01
N THR A 237 10.26 13.18 18.52
CA THR A 237 9.26 12.32 19.17
C THR A 237 8.90 11.20 18.20
N PHE A 238 8.30 10.13 18.69
CA PHE A 238 7.80 9.08 17.81
C PHE A 238 6.37 8.70 18.16
N SER A 239 5.68 8.12 17.20
CA SER A 239 4.37 7.50 17.39
C SER A 239 4.24 6.28 16.51
N LEU A 240 3.44 5.32 16.98
CA LEU A 240 3.09 4.14 16.21
C LEU A 240 1.76 4.39 15.51
N VAL A 241 1.78 4.34 14.20
CA VAL A 241 0.63 4.57 13.34
C VAL A 241 0.13 3.23 12.81
N PRO A 242 -1.15 2.86 13.03
CA PRO A 242 -1.69 1.63 12.47
C PRO A 242 -1.47 1.55 10.95
N LEU A 243 -1.10 0.39 10.42
CA LEU A 243 -0.84 0.20 8.98
C LEU A 243 -2.01 0.69 8.11
N LYS A 244 -3.25 0.43 8.54
CA LYS A 244 -4.47 0.90 7.87
C LYS A 244 -4.58 2.43 7.75
N GLU A 245 -3.88 3.18 8.63
CA GLU A 245 -3.85 4.64 8.63
C GLU A 245 -2.67 5.21 7.82
N CYS A 246 -1.62 4.40 7.58
CA CYS A 246 -0.44 4.83 6.82
C CYS A 246 -0.81 5.32 5.43
N TYR A 247 -1.69 4.60 4.74
CA TYR A 247 -2.20 4.98 3.42
C TYR A 247 -2.89 6.35 3.41
N TRP A 248 -3.54 6.73 4.52
CA TRP A 248 -4.30 7.98 4.64
C TRP A 248 -3.53 9.13 5.28
N SER A 249 -2.31 8.88 5.76
CA SER A 249 -1.55 9.84 6.54
C SER A 249 -1.08 11.05 5.73
N GLY A 250 -0.89 10.89 4.41
CA GLY A 250 -0.33 11.91 3.54
C GLY A 250 1.10 12.31 3.91
N LEU A 251 1.78 11.51 4.76
CA LEU A 251 3.16 11.75 5.14
C LEU A 251 4.05 11.59 3.92
N LYS A 252 4.53 12.71 3.40
CA LYS A 252 5.55 12.71 2.35
C LYS A 252 6.87 12.38 3.02
N THR A 253 7.56 11.37 2.51
CA THR A 253 8.96 11.18 2.85
C THR A 253 9.76 12.31 2.23
N THR A 254 10.89 12.67 2.84
CA THR A 254 11.82 13.70 2.32
C THR A 254 12.37 13.37 0.92
N GLU A 255 12.28 12.12 0.52
CA GLU A 255 12.63 11.66 -0.81
C GLU A 255 11.31 11.37 -1.55
N GLU A 256 11.06 12.08 -2.65
CA GLU A 256 9.91 11.89 -3.54
C GLU A 256 9.99 10.51 -4.20
N GLY A 257 9.53 9.49 -3.50
CA GLY A 257 9.55 8.12 -3.96
C GLY A 257 8.19 7.65 -4.46
N HIS A 258 8.21 6.80 -5.49
CA HIS A 258 7.02 6.15 -6.04
C HIS A 258 6.59 4.90 -5.25
N ILE A 259 7.34 4.54 -4.19
CA ILE A 259 7.08 3.34 -3.38
C ILE A 259 5.84 3.51 -2.51
N TYR A 260 5.59 4.72 -2.01
CA TYR A 260 4.43 4.97 -1.16
C TYR A 260 3.22 5.39 -2.00
N VAL A 261 2.09 4.75 -1.75
CA VAL A 261 0.80 5.09 -2.34
C VAL A 261 -0.08 5.74 -1.29
N TRP A 262 -0.65 6.88 -1.63
CA TRP A 262 -1.46 7.69 -0.72
C TRP A 262 -2.91 7.71 -1.13
N GLY A 263 -3.79 7.67 -0.14
CA GLY A 263 -5.21 7.91 -0.31
C GLY A 263 -5.59 9.36 0.02
N ASP A 264 -6.63 9.84 -0.64
CA ASP A 264 -7.22 11.15 -0.33
C ASP A 264 -8.61 10.95 0.28
N ARG A 265 -8.71 11.21 1.59
CA ARG A 265 -9.99 11.11 2.32
C ARG A 265 -11.02 12.14 1.85
N ALA A 266 -10.58 13.30 1.36
CA ALA A 266 -11.49 14.31 0.85
C ALA A 266 -12.11 13.87 -0.48
N GLN A 267 -11.28 13.35 -1.38
CA GLN A 267 -11.73 12.75 -2.64
C GLN A 267 -12.68 11.58 -2.40
N LEU A 268 -12.36 10.70 -1.44
CA LEU A 268 -13.21 9.56 -1.11
C LEU A 268 -14.58 10.02 -0.61
N ARG A 269 -14.65 11.04 0.26
CA ARG A 269 -15.92 11.62 0.74
C ARG A 269 -16.76 12.20 -0.40
N ILE A 270 -16.12 12.88 -1.36
CA ILE A 270 -16.78 13.39 -2.57
C ILE A 270 -17.40 12.24 -3.36
N PHE A 271 -16.67 11.16 -3.59
CA PHE A 271 -17.17 10.01 -4.34
C PHE A 271 -18.31 9.28 -3.63
N ILE A 272 -18.24 9.17 -2.29
CA ILE A 272 -19.35 8.63 -1.51
C ILE A 272 -20.60 9.51 -1.64
N SER A 273 -20.45 10.83 -1.52
CA SER A 273 -21.56 11.77 -1.67
C SER A 273 -22.17 11.73 -3.07
N LEU A 274 -21.32 11.64 -4.10
CA LEU A 274 -21.77 11.51 -5.48
C LEU A 274 -22.50 10.18 -5.72
N CYS A 275 -22.03 9.09 -5.16
CA CYS A 275 -22.71 7.79 -5.24
C CYS A 275 -24.11 7.83 -4.62
N VAL A 276 -24.26 8.46 -3.43
CA VAL A 276 -25.56 8.65 -2.78
C VAL A 276 -26.49 9.50 -3.66
N LEU A 277 -26.00 10.58 -4.24
CA LEU A 277 -26.78 11.47 -5.11
C LEU A 277 -27.25 10.76 -6.39
N LEU A 278 -26.39 9.95 -7.00
CA LEU A 278 -26.74 9.13 -8.15
C LEU A 278 -27.77 8.06 -7.82
N LEU A 279 -27.68 7.43 -6.64
CA LEU A 279 -28.68 6.47 -6.18
C LEU A 279 -30.06 7.16 -5.98
N LEU A 280 -30.08 8.33 -5.34
CA LEU A 280 -31.31 9.10 -5.18
C LEU A 280 -31.92 9.49 -6.53
N THR A 281 -31.11 9.95 -7.48
CA THR A 281 -31.57 10.27 -8.84
C THR A 281 -32.13 9.03 -9.54
N GLY A 282 -31.48 7.88 -9.40
CA GLY A 282 -31.98 6.61 -9.94
C GLY A 282 -33.31 6.20 -9.33
N ILE A 283 -33.49 6.35 -8.01
CA ILE A 283 -34.74 6.08 -7.31
C ILE A 283 -35.86 7.02 -7.81
N LEU A 284 -35.59 8.32 -7.93
CA LEU A 284 -36.56 9.29 -8.44
C LEU A 284 -36.96 8.95 -9.89
N ASN A 285 -36.00 8.56 -10.72
CA ASN A 285 -36.26 8.12 -12.09
C ASN A 285 -37.13 6.86 -12.15
N PHE A 286 -36.90 5.91 -11.24
CA PHE A 286 -37.74 4.72 -11.09
C PHE A 286 -39.17 5.08 -10.62
N ILE A 287 -39.30 5.97 -9.61
CA ILE A 287 -40.62 6.45 -9.14
C ILE A 287 -41.37 7.12 -10.27
N ASN A 288 -40.71 7.96 -11.07
CA ASN A 288 -41.32 8.61 -12.22
C ASN A 288 -41.86 7.60 -13.26
N LEU A 289 -41.14 6.49 -13.48
CA LEU A 289 -41.63 5.40 -14.33
C LEU A 289 -42.88 4.70 -13.76
N TYR A 290 -43.01 4.64 -12.45
CA TYR A 290 -44.10 3.96 -11.78
C TYR A 290 -45.37 4.82 -11.66
N LEU A 291 -45.24 6.17 -11.63
CA LEU A 291 -46.35 7.11 -11.47
C LEU A 291 -47.09 7.43 -12.78
N ILE A 292 -46.61 6.96 -13.92
CA ILE A 292 -47.23 7.08 -15.23
C ILE A 292 -48.11 5.85 -15.53
#